data_5fbf7272760b715f594ff09216218a06
#
_entry.id   5fbf7272760b715f594ff09216218a06
#
_cell.length_a   1.000
_cell.length_b   1.000
_cell.length_c   1.000
_cell.angle_alpha   90.00
_cell.angle_beta   90.00
_cell.angle_gamma   90.00
#
_symmetry.space_group_name_H-M   'P 1'
#
loop_
_entity.id
_entity.type
_entity.pdbx_description
1 polymer ?
#
loop_
_entity_poly.entity_id
_entity_poly.type
_entity_poly.pdbx_seq_one_letter_code
_entity_poly.pdbx_strand_id
1 'polypeptide(L)'
;GEHGKVDLPYMAKLLGTPGEYGRITTELSGVIFKDPAADADDPEAGWQTADEYLSGNVRDKLRMAQLAAESHPEFKVNVDALTKAQPKDLEASEIDVRLGATWLDSSIVQQFMMETFQPPYRIRYNNAITVRYSPYTSEWRISNKSATGFGDIMATETYGTRRANAYKILEDTLNLRDSRVYDAIVENGKEKRVLNQNETTLAQQKQQAIKDAFAGWVWKDPQRRALLVKKYNELFNSTRPREYDGGHIHFVGMNPEINLREHQRNAIAHVLYGHNTLLAHEVGAGKTFEMAAAAMESKRLGLCQKSLFVVPNHLTEQWASEFLHLYPNAKLLVTSRKDFEPGNRKTFCSRIATGDYDAVIIGHSQFEKIP
;
A
#
# COMPACT_ATOMS: atom_id res chain seq x y z
N GLY A 1 -5.46 7.92 25.83
CA GLY A 1 -6.79 8.19 25.28
C GLY A 1 -7.07 9.65 25.00
N GLU A 2 -6.90 10.56 25.96
CA GLU A 2 -7.33 11.96 25.79
C GLU A 2 -6.52 12.76 24.76
N HIS A 3 -5.22 12.46 24.62
CA HIS A 3 -4.34 13.17 23.69
C HIS A 3 -4.10 12.41 22.37
N GLY A 4 -4.63 11.19 22.22
CA GLY A 4 -4.46 10.36 21.02
C GLY A 4 -3.01 9.90 20.76
N LYS A 5 -2.07 10.19 21.66
CA LYS A 5 -0.64 9.84 21.61
C LYS A 5 -0.09 9.56 23.00
N VAL A 6 1.10 9.01 23.07
CA VAL A 6 1.84 8.90 24.32
C VAL A 6 2.36 10.28 24.69
N ASP A 7 1.89 10.83 25.82
CA ASP A 7 2.23 12.15 26.34
C ASP A 7 2.75 11.99 27.78
N LEU A 8 4.06 11.81 27.91
CA LEU A 8 4.69 11.56 29.22
C LEU A 8 4.48 12.71 30.21
N PRO A 9 4.58 14.00 29.82
CA PRO A 9 4.29 15.11 30.71
C PRO A 9 2.87 15.08 31.27
N TYR A 10 1.89 14.78 30.42
CA TYR A 10 0.50 14.68 30.85
C TYR A 10 0.28 13.47 31.79
N MET A 11 0.87 12.32 31.48
CA MET A 11 0.83 11.14 32.36
C MET A 11 1.46 11.40 33.72
N ALA A 12 2.62 12.06 33.76
CA ALA A 12 3.31 12.43 35.00
C ALA A 12 2.48 13.41 35.82
N LYS A 13 1.81 14.37 35.19
CA LYS A 13 0.90 15.30 35.86
C LYS A 13 -0.28 14.57 36.51
N LEU A 14 -0.90 13.61 35.83
CA LEU A 14 -1.99 12.80 36.36
C LEU A 14 -1.58 11.94 37.54
N LEU A 15 -0.34 11.44 37.54
CA LEU A 15 0.24 10.65 38.62
C LEU A 15 0.75 11.51 39.80
N GLY A 16 0.73 12.84 39.65
CA GLY A 16 1.25 13.75 40.69
C GLY A 16 2.78 13.75 40.82
N THR A 17 3.50 13.24 39.82
CA THR A 17 4.97 13.15 39.78
C THR A 17 5.54 13.86 38.53
N PRO A 18 5.36 15.17 38.38
CA PRO A 18 5.83 15.89 37.21
C PRO A 18 7.37 15.78 37.08
N GLY A 19 7.81 15.38 35.86
CA GLY A 19 9.24 15.21 35.54
C GLY A 19 9.83 13.82 35.84
N GLU A 20 9.12 12.94 36.53
CA GLU A 20 9.58 11.57 36.79
C GLU A 20 9.15 10.56 35.73
N TYR A 21 9.68 10.71 34.49
CA TYR A 21 9.28 9.85 33.35
C TYR A 21 9.82 8.42 33.48
N GLY A 22 10.96 8.21 34.12
CA GLY A 22 11.61 6.90 34.24
C GLY A 22 10.74 5.83 34.92
N ARG A 23 9.94 6.23 35.91
CA ARG A 23 8.98 5.32 36.55
C ARG A 23 7.88 4.91 35.60
N ILE A 24 7.30 5.88 34.87
CA ILE A 24 6.21 5.64 33.93
C ILE A 24 6.66 4.70 32.81
N THR A 25 7.83 4.97 32.23
CA THR A 25 8.38 4.17 31.13
C THR A 25 8.75 2.75 31.58
N THR A 26 9.17 2.57 32.83
CA THR A 26 9.45 1.26 33.41
C THR A 26 8.16 0.47 33.67
N GLU A 27 7.15 1.09 34.29
CA GLU A 27 5.85 0.46 34.56
C GLU A 27 5.08 0.11 33.30
N LEU A 28 5.24 0.91 32.24
CA LEU A 28 4.59 0.69 30.93
C LEU A 28 5.51 -0.02 29.93
N SER A 29 6.60 -0.63 30.37
CA SER A 29 7.49 -1.40 29.50
C SER A 29 6.72 -2.53 28.79
N GLY A 30 6.84 -2.58 27.46
CA GLY A 30 6.08 -3.50 26.62
C GLY A 30 4.66 -3.02 26.21
N VAL A 31 4.17 -1.93 26.82
CA VAL A 31 2.92 -1.25 26.42
C VAL A 31 3.22 -0.01 25.58
N ILE A 32 4.30 0.68 25.93
CA ILE A 32 4.85 1.79 25.15
C ILE A 32 6.30 1.49 24.78
N PHE A 33 6.74 2.01 23.63
CA PHE A 33 8.10 1.84 23.11
C PHE A 33 8.66 3.18 22.69
N LYS A 34 9.95 3.43 22.95
CA LYS A 34 10.68 4.57 22.39
C LYS A 34 11.23 4.18 21.02
N ASP A 35 10.99 5.02 20.00
CA ASP A 35 11.57 4.82 18.68
C ASP A 35 13.08 5.11 18.74
N PRO A 36 13.96 4.18 18.35
CA PRO A 36 15.40 4.43 18.32
C PRO A 36 15.84 5.56 17.37
N ALA A 37 15.00 5.92 16.40
CA ALA A 37 15.26 7.02 15.48
C ALA A 37 14.92 8.41 16.07
N ALA A 38 14.23 8.46 17.21
CA ALA A 38 13.93 9.71 17.89
C ALA A 38 15.16 10.28 18.60
N ASP A 39 15.10 11.57 18.90
CA ASP A 39 16.17 12.26 19.64
C ASP A 39 16.44 11.53 20.96
N ALA A 40 17.69 11.07 21.14
CA ALA A 40 18.11 10.37 22.33
C ALA A 40 18.18 11.29 23.56
N ASP A 41 18.46 12.58 23.33
CA ASP A 41 18.61 13.59 24.38
C ASP A 41 17.26 14.14 24.86
N ASP A 42 16.18 13.90 24.10
CA ASP A 42 14.82 14.25 24.51
C ASP A 42 14.12 13.04 25.15
N PRO A 43 13.92 13.02 26.49
CA PRO A 43 13.25 11.92 27.17
C PRO A 43 11.75 11.80 26.82
N GLU A 44 11.15 12.84 26.25
CA GLU A 44 9.72 12.89 25.91
C GLU A 44 9.46 12.46 24.47
N ALA A 45 10.46 12.57 23.59
CA ALA A 45 10.31 12.30 22.17
C ALA A 45 10.26 10.81 21.83
N GLY A 46 9.51 10.49 20.78
CA GLY A 46 9.54 9.18 20.11
C GLY A 46 8.80 8.05 20.82
N TRP A 47 8.03 8.34 21.86
CA TRP A 47 7.23 7.32 22.53
C TRP A 47 5.96 7.01 21.74
N GLN A 48 5.75 5.73 21.47
CA GLN A 48 4.61 5.19 20.73
C GLN A 48 3.94 4.08 21.54
N THR A 49 2.64 3.87 21.30
CA THR A 49 1.95 2.70 21.84
C THR A 49 2.43 1.42 21.16
N ALA A 50 2.24 0.26 21.80
CA ALA A 50 2.61 -1.03 21.22
C ALA A 50 1.98 -1.24 19.84
N ASP A 51 0.69 -0.91 19.69
CA ASP A 51 -0.02 -1.07 18.42
C ASP A 51 0.56 -0.22 17.28
N GLU A 52 1.06 0.98 17.63
CA GLU A 52 1.71 1.88 16.69
C GLU A 52 3.14 1.44 16.37
N TYR A 53 3.94 1.16 17.41
CA TYR A 53 5.33 0.79 17.23
C TYR A 53 5.51 -0.56 16.53
N LEU A 54 4.71 -1.56 16.90
CA LEU A 54 4.76 -2.92 16.33
C LEU A 54 3.96 -3.08 15.03
N SER A 55 3.72 -1.99 14.31
CA SER A 55 3.06 -1.94 13.01
C SER A 55 3.92 -1.19 11.98
N GLY A 56 3.46 -1.14 10.74
CA GLY A 56 4.24 -0.58 9.63
C GLY A 56 5.37 -1.53 9.21
N ASN A 57 6.51 -1.00 8.75
CA ASN A 57 7.65 -1.82 8.33
C ASN A 57 8.40 -2.39 9.55
N VAL A 58 7.87 -3.47 10.10
CA VAL A 58 8.44 -4.11 11.32
C VAL A 58 9.80 -4.76 11.08
N ARG A 59 10.17 -5.08 9.83
CA ARG A 59 11.50 -5.62 9.51
C ARG A 59 12.58 -4.55 9.61
N ASP A 60 12.33 -3.35 9.10
CA ASP A 60 13.26 -2.24 9.23
C ASP A 60 13.33 -1.75 10.66
N LYS A 61 12.19 -1.67 11.36
CA LYS A 61 12.16 -1.33 12.79
C LYS A 61 12.98 -2.31 13.63
N LEU A 62 12.90 -3.62 13.34
CA LEU A 62 13.72 -4.62 14.02
C LEU A 62 15.21 -4.40 13.79
N ARG A 63 15.63 -4.13 12.54
CA ARG A 63 17.03 -3.81 12.24
C ARG A 63 17.52 -2.58 13.00
N MET A 64 16.72 -1.52 13.01
CA MET A 64 17.05 -0.30 13.76
C MET A 64 17.14 -0.55 15.26
N ALA A 65 16.19 -1.32 15.82
CA ALA A 65 16.21 -1.66 17.24
C ALA A 65 17.42 -2.55 17.63
N GLN A 66 17.82 -3.49 16.75
CA GLN A 66 19.02 -4.31 16.97
C GLN A 66 20.29 -3.46 16.98
N LEU A 67 20.45 -2.54 16.02
CA LEU A 67 21.58 -1.62 15.98
C LEU A 67 21.62 -0.71 17.22
N ALA A 68 20.48 -0.19 17.64
CA ALA A 68 20.39 0.64 18.84
C ALA A 68 20.72 -0.14 20.10
N ALA A 69 20.29 -1.40 20.22
CA ALA A 69 20.53 -2.25 21.39
C ALA A 69 22.01 -2.63 21.59
N GLU A 70 22.87 -2.47 20.56
CA GLU A 70 24.32 -2.67 20.70
C GLU A 70 24.97 -1.62 21.60
N SER A 71 24.49 -0.38 21.56
CA SER A 71 24.99 0.73 22.37
C SER A 71 24.08 1.09 23.55
N HIS A 72 22.78 0.79 23.44
CA HIS A 72 21.72 1.14 24.38
C HIS A 72 20.91 -0.11 24.76
N PRO A 73 21.29 -0.83 25.82
CA PRO A 73 20.67 -2.10 26.23
C PRO A 73 19.16 -2.01 26.53
N GLU A 74 18.65 -0.82 26.81
CA GLU A 74 17.22 -0.55 27.04
C GLU A 74 16.35 -0.90 25.81
N PHE A 75 16.91 -0.84 24.60
CA PHE A 75 16.20 -1.24 23.39
C PHE A 75 16.05 -2.75 23.18
N LYS A 76 16.56 -3.59 24.08
CA LYS A 76 16.32 -5.05 24.03
C LYS A 76 14.83 -5.38 24.06
N VAL A 77 14.03 -4.64 24.83
CA VAL A 77 12.58 -4.83 24.89
C VAL A 77 11.94 -4.60 23.52
N ASN A 78 12.45 -3.63 22.75
CA ASN A 78 12.00 -3.36 21.38
C ASN A 78 12.34 -4.53 20.46
N VAL A 79 13.57 -5.06 20.54
CA VAL A 79 14.03 -6.21 19.75
C VAL A 79 13.16 -7.43 20.02
N ASP A 80 12.90 -7.74 21.29
CA ASP A 80 12.09 -8.91 21.67
C ASP A 80 10.64 -8.78 21.18
N ALA A 81 10.04 -7.60 21.30
CA ALA A 81 8.69 -7.32 20.85
C ALA A 81 8.59 -7.35 19.30
N LEU A 82 9.51 -6.68 18.61
CA LEU A 82 9.55 -6.66 17.15
C LEU A 82 9.85 -8.03 16.54
N THR A 83 10.66 -8.86 17.21
CA THR A 83 10.90 -10.25 16.77
C THR A 83 9.62 -11.06 16.78
N LYS A 84 8.77 -10.91 17.81
CA LYS A 84 7.46 -11.57 17.87
C LYS A 84 6.45 -11.00 16.90
N ALA A 85 6.59 -9.73 16.54
CA ALA A 85 5.69 -9.03 15.63
C ALA A 85 6.01 -9.26 14.15
N GLN A 86 7.12 -9.97 13.82
CA GLN A 86 7.47 -10.25 12.41
C GLN A 86 6.37 -11.04 11.72
N PRO A 87 5.99 -10.67 10.47
CA PRO A 87 5.10 -11.50 9.68
C PRO A 87 5.79 -12.83 9.36
N LYS A 88 4.99 -13.90 9.29
CA LYS A 88 5.49 -15.20 8.84
C LYS A 88 6.00 -15.07 7.41
N ASP A 89 7.20 -15.58 7.16
CA ASP A 89 7.76 -15.62 5.81
C ASP A 89 6.88 -16.46 4.87
N LEU A 90 6.61 -15.90 3.70
CA LEU A 90 5.96 -16.62 2.61
C LEU A 90 6.95 -17.63 2.02
N GLU A 91 6.45 -18.81 1.70
CA GLU A 91 7.22 -19.85 1.03
C GLU A 91 7.18 -19.68 -0.51
N ALA A 92 8.07 -20.36 -1.21
CA ALA A 92 8.14 -20.29 -2.68
C ALA A 92 6.82 -20.65 -3.39
N SER A 93 6.02 -21.52 -2.78
CA SER A 93 4.68 -21.93 -3.28
C SER A 93 3.62 -20.84 -3.14
N GLU A 94 3.85 -19.85 -2.26
CA GLU A 94 2.93 -18.76 -1.98
C GLU A 94 3.31 -17.48 -2.76
N ILE A 95 4.48 -17.48 -3.42
CA ILE A 95 5.01 -16.32 -4.15
C ILE A 95 4.80 -16.51 -5.65
N ASP A 96 3.99 -15.65 -6.26
CA ASP A 96 3.83 -15.58 -7.71
C ASP A 96 4.96 -14.73 -8.33
N VAL A 97 5.79 -15.37 -9.17
CA VAL A 97 6.89 -14.69 -9.86
C VAL A 97 6.66 -14.74 -11.36
N ARG A 98 6.63 -13.57 -11.98
CA ARG A 98 6.40 -13.42 -13.42
C ARG A 98 7.57 -12.75 -14.10
N LEU A 99 7.81 -13.11 -15.36
CA LEU A 99 8.71 -12.35 -16.24
C LEU A 99 8.21 -10.91 -16.37
N GLY A 100 9.13 -9.96 -16.21
CA GLY A 100 8.80 -8.53 -16.20
C GLY A 100 8.54 -7.94 -14.82
N ALA A 101 8.50 -8.75 -13.75
CA ALA A 101 8.44 -8.23 -12.40
C ALA A 101 9.67 -7.36 -12.10
N THR A 102 9.47 -6.11 -11.70
CA THR A 102 10.54 -5.11 -11.54
C THR A 102 11.48 -5.38 -10.37
N TRP A 103 11.06 -6.25 -9.44
CA TRP A 103 11.87 -6.66 -8.29
C TRP A 103 12.87 -7.81 -8.63
N LEU A 104 12.69 -8.47 -9.79
CA LEU A 104 13.65 -9.46 -10.26
C LEU A 104 14.93 -8.79 -10.72
N ASP A 105 16.05 -9.34 -10.31
CA ASP A 105 17.34 -8.89 -10.82
C ASP A 105 17.53 -9.31 -12.28
N SER A 106 18.10 -8.41 -13.08
CA SER A 106 18.43 -8.71 -14.48
C SER A 106 19.35 -9.92 -14.63
N SER A 107 20.17 -10.24 -13.62
CA SER A 107 21.00 -11.43 -13.55
C SER A 107 20.19 -12.73 -13.53
N ILE A 108 19.06 -12.76 -12.84
CA ILE A 108 18.17 -13.93 -12.80
C ILE A 108 17.54 -14.16 -14.18
N VAL A 109 17.07 -13.08 -14.83
CA VAL A 109 16.52 -13.17 -16.19
C VAL A 109 17.61 -13.55 -17.18
N GLN A 110 18.84 -13.03 -17.03
CA GLN A 110 20.01 -13.41 -17.83
C GLN A 110 20.31 -14.91 -17.67
N GLN A 111 20.33 -15.42 -16.45
CA GLN A 111 20.54 -16.83 -16.16
C GLN A 111 19.45 -17.71 -16.80
N PHE A 112 18.18 -17.34 -16.63
CA PHE A 112 17.06 -18.01 -17.30
C PHE A 112 17.27 -18.09 -18.81
N MET A 113 17.56 -16.97 -19.44
CA MET A 113 17.78 -16.86 -20.88
C MET A 113 18.91 -17.80 -21.34
N MET A 114 20.04 -17.81 -20.62
CA MET A 114 21.21 -18.62 -20.98
C MET A 114 20.96 -20.12 -20.77
N GLU A 115 20.28 -20.51 -19.69
CA GLU A 115 20.01 -21.91 -19.39
C GLU A 115 18.89 -22.49 -20.26
N THR A 116 17.87 -21.71 -20.58
CA THR A 116 16.69 -22.18 -21.33
C THR A 116 16.89 -22.14 -22.82
N PHE A 117 17.44 -21.04 -23.36
CA PHE A 117 17.65 -20.91 -24.80
C PHE A 117 18.98 -21.54 -25.29
N GLN A 118 19.88 -21.85 -24.36
CA GLN A 118 21.15 -22.51 -24.64
C GLN A 118 21.89 -21.95 -25.88
N PRO A 119 22.16 -20.62 -25.90
CA PRO A 119 22.80 -20.02 -27.08
C PRO A 119 24.12 -20.69 -27.43
N PRO A 120 24.53 -20.66 -28.71
CA PRO A 120 25.80 -21.22 -29.15
C PRO A 120 26.99 -20.76 -28.31
N TYR A 121 27.99 -21.62 -28.15
CA TYR A 121 29.17 -21.38 -27.29
C TYR A 121 29.78 -19.99 -27.48
N ARG A 122 29.90 -19.53 -28.73
CA ARG A 122 30.47 -18.22 -29.08
C ARG A 122 29.68 -17.05 -28.46
N ILE A 123 28.36 -17.15 -28.40
CA ILE A 123 27.47 -16.13 -27.80
C ILE A 123 27.58 -16.19 -26.29
N ARG A 124 27.63 -17.40 -25.73
CA ARG A 124 27.69 -17.65 -24.28
C ARG A 124 29.04 -17.19 -23.72
N TYR A 125 30.14 -17.53 -24.36
CA TYR A 125 31.52 -17.22 -23.89
C TYR A 125 31.78 -15.70 -23.83
N ASN A 126 31.30 -14.95 -24.81
CA ASN A 126 31.52 -13.51 -24.91
C ASN A 126 30.45 -12.66 -24.23
N ASN A 127 29.47 -13.27 -23.56
CA ASN A 127 28.29 -12.57 -23.04
C ASN A 127 27.69 -11.60 -24.09
N ALA A 128 27.63 -12.04 -25.35
CA ALA A 128 27.23 -11.17 -26.45
C ALA A 128 25.79 -10.66 -26.34
N ILE A 129 24.91 -11.42 -25.70
CA ILE A 129 23.52 -11.05 -25.46
C ILE A 129 23.32 -10.82 -23.96
N THR A 130 22.93 -9.61 -23.57
CA THR A 130 22.76 -9.24 -22.15
C THR A 130 21.40 -8.67 -21.88
N VAL A 131 20.86 -9.00 -20.71
CA VAL A 131 19.60 -8.47 -20.19
C VAL A 131 19.90 -7.30 -19.24
N ARG A 132 19.21 -6.18 -19.42
CA ARG A 132 19.32 -5.01 -18.54
C ARG A 132 17.93 -4.49 -18.22
N TYR A 133 17.79 -3.99 -16.99
CA TYR A 133 16.59 -3.27 -16.56
C TYR A 133 16.97 -1.84 -16.17
N SER A 134 16.18 -0.88 -16.64
CA SER A 134 16.34 0.53 -16.29
C SER A 134 15.23 0.93 -15.30
N PRO A 135 15.55 1.24 -14.04
CA PRO A 135 14.55 1.72 -13.07
C PRO A 135 13.91 3.07 -13.46
N TYR A 136 14.64 3.91 -14.21
CA TYR A 136 14.17 5.23 -14.61
C TYR A 136 13.08 5.19 -15.68
N THR A 137 13.22 4.26 -16.65
CA THR A 137 12.25 4.10 -17.74
C THR A 137 11.30 2.94 -17.50
N SER A 138 11.55 2.14 -16.45
CA SER A 138 10.86 0.87 -16.17
C SER A 138 10.88 -0.10 -17.36
N GLU A 139 11.94 -0.05 -18.18
CA GLU A 139 12.08 -0.87 -19.38
C GLU A 139 13.16 -1.94 -19.22
N TRP A 140 12.84 -3.12 -19.71
CA TRP A 140 13.79 -4.21 -19.92
C TRP A 140 14.35 -4.14 -21.34
N ARG A 141 15.64 -4.32 -21.48
CA ARG A 141 16.31 -4.35 -22.79
C ARG A 141 17.23 -5.55 -22.89
N ILE A 142 17.15 -6.25 -24.03
CA ILE A 142 18.07 -7.32 -24.40
C ILE A 142 18.97 -6.80 -25.53
N SER A 143 20.27 -6.75 -25.28
CA SER A 143 21.23 -6.31 -26.30
C SER A 143 21.49 -7.39 -27.32
N ASN A 144 21.90 -6.99 -28.55
CA ASN A 144 22.36 -7.88 -29.62
C ASN A 144 21.40 -9.05 -29.94
N LYS A 145 20.11 -8.82 -29.88
CA LYS A 145 19.07 -9.84 -30.18
C LYS A 145 19.21 -10.52 -31.54
N SER A 146 19.89 -9.87 -32.48
CA SER A 146 20.12 -10.37 -33.84
C SER A 146 21.43 -11.17 -33.96
N ALA A 147 22.20 -11.32 -32.88
CA ALA A 147 23.46 -12.08 -32.91
C ALA A 147 23.27 -13.60 -33.05
N THR A 148 22.03 -14.06 -33.07
CA THR A 148 21.64 -15.45 -33.34
C THR A 148 22.01 -15.81 -34.78
N GLY A 149 23.07 -16.59 -34.93
CA GLY A 149 23.49 -17.12 -36.24
C GLY A 149 22.59 -18.26 -36.71
N PHE A 150 22.74 -18.68 -37.96
CA PHE A 150 22.21 -19.92 -38.48
C PHE A 150 22.57 -21.08 -37.51
N GLY A 151 21.57 -21.82 -37.03
CA GLY A 151 21.77 -22.99 -36.17
C GLY A 151 21.33 -22.79 -34.70
N ASP A 152 20.83 -21.61 -34.28
CA ASP A 152 20.26 -21.43 -32.95
C ASP A 152 18.76 -21.89 -32.97
N ILE A 153 18.57 -23.22 -33.01
CA ILE A 153 17.28 -23.88 -33.08
C ILE A 153 16.38 -23.45 -31.88
N MET A 154 16.97 -23.32 -30.69
CA MET A 154 16.24 -22.93 -29.52
C MET A 154 15.65 -21.53 -29.66
N ALA A 155 16.41 -20.59 -30.24
CA ALA A 155 15.96 -19.21 -30.38
C ALA A 155 15.07 -18.99 -31.62
N THR A 156 15.13 -19.84 -32.66
CA THR A 156 14.43 -19.62 -33.92
C THR A 156 13.25 -20.59 -34.16
N GLU A 157 13.20 -21.71 -33.44
CA GLU A 157 12.16 -22.73 -33.64
C GLU A 157 11.48 -23.13 -32.34
N THR A 158 12.23 -23.40 -31.24
CA THR A 158 11.65 -23.86 -29.98
C THR A 158 10.94 -22.72 -29.23
N TYR A 159 11.64 -21.64 -28.92
CA TYR A 159 11.14 -20.49 -28.16
C TYR A 159 10.96 -19.23 -29.02
N GLY A 160 11.19 -19.32 -30.30
CA GLY A 160 11.02 -18.25 -31.27
C GLY A 160 10.47 -18.73 -32.60
N THR A 161 10.40 -17.80 -33.53
CA THR A 161 10.09 -18.04 -34.96
C THR A 161 11.20 -17.44 -35.81
N ARG A 162 11.25 -17.76 -37.10
CA ARG A 162 12.25 -17.16 -38.03
C ARG A 162 12.09 -15.63 -38.12
N ARG A 163 10.91 -15.09 -37.86
CA ARG A 163 10.61 -13.65 -37.92
C ARG A 163 10.68 -12.94 -36.57
N ALA A 164 10.47 -13.66 -35.48
CA ALA A 164 10.59 -13.18 -34.10
C ALA A 164 11.34 -14.22 -33.29
N ASN A 165 12.65 -14.00 -33.10
CA ASN A 165 13.45 -14.92 -32.30
C ASN A 165 13.11 -14.85 -30.81
N ALA A 166 13.55 -15.84 -30.04
CA ALA A 166 13.26 -15.96 -28.61
C ALA A 166 13.68 -14.74 -27.79
N TYR A 167 14.81 -14.09 -28.15
CA TYR A 167 15.30 -12.90 -27.43
C TYR A 167 14.38 -11.69 -27.60
N LYS A 168 13.83 -11.50 -28.81
CA LYS A 168 12.83 -10.46 -29.05
C LYS A 168 11.54 -10.76 -28.29
N ILE A 169 11.06 -11.99 -28.36
CA ILE A 169 9.84 -12.41 -27.66
C ILE A 169 10.02 -12.30 -26.14
N LEU A 170 11.19 -12.66 -25.60
CA LEU A 170 11.52 -12.48 -24.20
C LEU A 170 11.49 -11.00 -23.80
N GLU A 171 12.08 -10.10 -24.59
CA GLU A 171 12.05 -8.66 -24.32
C GLU A 171 10.61 -8.11 -24.35
N ASP A 172 9.80 -8.52 -25.31
CA ASP A 172 8.39 -8.15 -25.37
C ASP A 172 7.64 -8.64 -24.10
N THR A 173 7.93 -9.89 -23.66
CA THR A 173 7.35 -10.48 -22.45
C THR A 173 7.74 -9.73 -21.18
N LEU A 174 9.01 -9.38 -21.05
CA LEU A 174 9.53 -8.62 -19.92
C LEU A 174 8.91 -7.22 -19.82
N ASN A 175 8.60 -6.61 -20.95
CA ASN A 175 7.93 -5.31 -21.03
C ASN A 175 6.39 -5.41 -21.10
N LEU A 176 5.82 -6.58 -20.79
CA LEU A 176 4.37 -6.83 -20.77
C LEU A 176 3.68 -6.50 -22.11
N ARG A 177 4.40 -6.70 -23.23
CA ARG A 177 3.89 -6.47 -24.59
C ARG A 177 3.59 -7.80 -25.25
N ASP A 178 2.52 -7.84 -26.03
CA ASP A 178 2.26 -8.98 -26.91
C ASP A 178 3.22 -8.94 -28.08
N SER A 179 3.84 -10.06 -28.38
CA SER A 179 4.72 -10.16 -29.55
C SER A 179 3.89 -10.08 -30.84
N ARG A 180 4.22 -9.14 -31.71
CA ARG A 180 3.54 -8.88 -32.98
C ARG A 180 4.53 -8.91 -34.13
N VAL A 181 4.10 -9.50 -35.24
CA VAL A 181 4.90 -9.59 -36.46
C VAL A 181 4.18 -8.82 -37.57
N TYR A 182 4.90 -7.96 -38.29
CA TYR A 182 4.35 -7.11 -39.32
C TYR A 182 5.03 -7.39 -40.66
N ASP A 183 4.25 -7.41 -41.73
CA ASP A 183 4.76 -7.41 -43.11
C ASP A 183 4.90 -5.97 -43.59
N ALA A 184 5.96 -5.72 -44.34
CA ALA A 184 6.10 -4.48 -45.08
C ALA A 184 5.48 -4.67 -46.47
N ILE A 185 4.43 -3.95 -46.77
CA ILE A 185 3.80 -3.91 -48.10
C ILE A 185 3.97 -2.53 -48.71
N VAL A 186 4.18 -2.47 -50.00
CA VAL A 186 4.25 -1.20 -50.74
C VAL A 186 2.87 -0.92 -51.34
N GLU A 187 2.19 0.12 -50.82
CA GLU A 187 0.91 0.59 -51.29
C GLU A 187 1.07 2.05 -51.78
N ASN A 188 0.77 2.31 -53.03
CA ASN A 188 0.92 3.64 -53.66
C ASN A 188 2.34 4.26 -53.52
N GLY A 189 3.40 3.42 -53.63
CA GLY A 189 4.77 3.88 -53.51
C GLY A 189 5.25 4.20 -52.08
N LYS A 190 4.42 3.93 -51.06
CA LYS A 190 4.79 4.08 -49.64
C LYS A 190 4.82 2.72 -48.94
N GLU A 191 5.83 2.51 -48.14
CA GLU A 191 5.89 1.33 -47.23
C GLU A 191 4.85 1.46 -46.13
N LYS A 192 4.02 0.44 -46.01
CA LYS A 192 3.00 0.30 -44.97
C LYS A 192 3.26 -1.00 -44.20
N ARG A 193 3.24 -0.93 -42.89
CA ARG A 193 3.34 -2.11 -42.01
C ARG A 193 1.92 -2.67 -41.78
N VAL A 194 1.71 -3.92 -42.13
CA VAL A 194 0.46 -4.63 -41.93
C VAL A 194 0.72 -5.82 -41.01
N LEU A 195 -0.16 -6.00 -40.03
CA LEU A 195 -0.06 -7.11 -39.07
C LEU A 195 -0.21 -8.45 -39.81
N ASN A 196 0.80 -9.31 -39.66
CA ASN A 196 0.70 -10.70 -40.12
C ASN A 196 0.08 -11.54 -38.99
N GLN A 197 -1.20 -11.91 -39.19
CA GLN A 197 -1.98 -12.62 -38.16
C GLN A 197 -1.37 -13.99 -37.82
N ASN A 198 -0.98 -14.76 -38.84
CA ASN A 198 -0.45 -16.12 -38.64
C ASN A 198 0.89 -16.10 -37.88
N GLU A 199 1.83 -15.26 -38.33
CA GLU A 199 3.11 -15.11 -37.67
C GLU A 199 3.01 -14.54 -36.26
N THR A 200 2.05 -13.64 -36.05
CA THR A 200 1.75 -13.08 -34.71
C THR A 200 1.21 -14.15 -33.77
N THR A 201 0.28 -14.98 -34.23
CA THR A 201 -0.25 -16.10 -33.43
C THR A 201 0.85 -17.08 -33.03
N LEU A 202 1.74 -17.43 -33.98
CA LEU A 202 2.90 -18.29 -33.70
C LEU A 202 3.82 -17.65 -32.66
N ALA A 203 4.14 -16.35 -32.81
CA ALA A 203 4.99 -15.63 -31.87
C ALA A 203 4.37 -15.59 -30.45
N GLN A 204 3.06 -15.40 -30.33
CA GLN A 204 2.33 -15.42 -29.05
C GLN A 204 2.30 -16.82 -28.41
N GLN A 205 2.21 -17.89 -29.20
CA GLN A 205 2.39 -19.26 -28.70
C GLN A 205 3.77 -19.47 -28.11
N LYS A 206 4.84 -18.97 -28.80
CA LYS A 206 6.20 -19.02 -28.28
C LYS A 206 6.39 -18.15 -27.04
N GLN A 207 5.71 -17.01 -26.99
CA GLN A 207 5.69 -16.15 -25.81
C GLN A 207 5.09 -16.88 -24.59
N GLN A 208 4.00 -17.62 -24.78
CA GLN A 208 3.44 -18.44 -23.71
C GLN A 208 4.39 -19.56 -23.28
N ALA A 209 5.01 -20.25 -24.24
CA ALA A 209 6.00 -21.29 -23.94
C ALA A 209 7.20 -20.77 -23.12
N ILE A 210 7.65 -19.52 -23.36
CA ILE A 210 8.70 -18.87 -22.57
C ILE A 210 8.19 -18.60 -21.12
N LYS A 211 6.96 -18.13 -20.96
CA LYS A 211 6.35 -17.90 -19.63
C LYS A 211 6.25 -19.21 -18.83
N ASP A 212 5.81 -20.27 -19.47
CA ASP A 212 5.67 -21.60 -18.85
C ASP A 212 7.05 -22.18 -18.48
N ALA A 213 8.02 -22.05 -19.36
CA ALA A 213 9.39 -22.45 -19.08
C ALA A 213 9.99 -21.69 -17.89
N PHE A 214 9.73 -20.39 -17.78
CA PHE A 214 10.18 -19.58 -16.64
C PHE A 214 9.51 -20.01 -15.33
N ALA A 215 8.22 -20.24 -15.33
CA ALA A 215 7.48 -20.71 -14.17
C ALA A 215 8.02 -22.05 -13.64
N GLY A 216 8.37 -22.99 -14.54
CA GLY A 216 8.99 -24.25 -14.17
C GLY A 216 10.47 -24.16 -13.78
N TRP A 217 11.16 -23.11 -14.20
CA TRP A 217 12.58 -22.93 -13.96
C TRP A 217 12.89 -22.13 -12.68
N VAL A 218 12.10 -21.11 -12.37
CA VAL A 218 12.43 -20.09 -11.36
C VAL A 218 12.67 -20.68 -9.97
N TRP A 219 11.89 -21.68 -9.59
CA TRP A 219 11.94 -22.32 -8.28
C TRP A 219 12.76 -23.64 -8.23
N LYS A 220 13.30 -24.08 -9.35
CA LYS A 220 13.96 -25.41 -9.44
C LYS A 220 15.28 -25.45 -8.69
N ASP A 221 16.08 -24.40 -8.78
CA ASP A 221 17.37 -24.30 -8.10
C ASP A 221 17.19 -23.85 -6.64
N PRO A 222 17.75 -24.60 -5.64
CA PRO A 222 17.58 -24.27 -4.22
C PRO A 222 18.20 -22.93 -3.80
N GLN A 223 19.35 -22.55 -4.37
CA GLN A 223 20.01 -21.29 -4.01
C GLN A 223 19.23 -20.09 -4.54
N ARG A 224 18.82 -20.17 -5.79
CA ARG A 224 17.96 -19.14 -6.41
C ARG A 224 16.64 -19.03 -5.68
N ARG A 225 16.02 -20.17 -5.30
CA ARG A 225 14.79 -20.20 -4.51
C ARG A 225 14.95 -19.45 -3.19
N ALA A 226 15.99 -19.77 -2.41
CA ALA A 226 16.25 -19.11 -1.13
C ALA A 226 16.45 -17.60 -1.29
N LEU A 227 17.22 -17.20 -2.32
CA LEU A 227 17.47 -15.78 -2.62
C LEU A 227 16.18 -15.02 -2.98
N LEU A 228 15.35 -15.59 -3.85
CA LEU A 228 14.11 -14.95 -4.29
C LEU A 228 13.08 -14.89 -3.17
N VAL A 229 12.91 -15.96 -2.38
CA VAL A 229 12.03 -15.99 -1.21
C VAL A 229 12.44 -14.91 -0.21
N LYS A 230 13.74 -14.84 0.13
CA LYS A 230 14.26 -13.82 1.05
C LYS A 230 13.96 -12.42 0.53
N LYS A 231 14.32 -12.14 -0.72
CA LYS A 231 14.14 -10.82 -1.35
C LYS A 231 12.66 -10.42 -1.40
N TYR A 232 11.77 -11.35 -1.75
CA TYR A 232 10.34 -11.08 -1.79
C TYR A 232 9.79 -10.72 -0.41
N ASN A 233 10.12 -11.50 0.61
CA ASN A 233 9.69 -11.24 1.98
C ASN A 233 10.23 -9.91 2.51
N GLU A 234 11.46 -9.54 2.21
CA GLU A 234 12.04 -8.26 2.58
C GLU A 234 11.32 -7.07 1.92
N LEU A 235 10.94 -7.19 0.64
CA LEU A 235 10.32 -6.10 -0.11
C LEU A 235 8.79 -6.00 0.09
N PHE A 236 8.09 -7.13 0.15
CA PHE A 236 6.63 -7.17 0.06
C PHE A 236 5.93 -7.78 1.26
N ASN A 237 6.68 -8.43 2.16
CA ASN A 237 6.15 -9.01 3.39
C ASN A 237 6.86 -8.43 4.62
N SER A 238 7.13 -7.13 4.59
CA SER A 238 7.84 -6.41 5.66
C SER A 238 6.92 -5.62 6.57
N THR A 239 5.65 -5.46 6.16
CA THR A 239 4.71 -4.57 6.82
C THR A 239 3.66 -5.37 7.59
N ARG A 240 3.46 -5.01 8.85
CA ARG A 240 2.34 -5.44 9.68
C ARG A 240 1.31 -4.31 9.74
N PRO A 241 0.03 -4.54 9.39
CA PRO A 241 -1.01 -3.54 9.57
C PRO A 241 -1.17 -3.21 11.05
N ARG A 242 -1.46 -1.94 11.35
CA ARG A 242 -1.81 -1.53 12.70
C ARG A 242 -3.21 -2.04 13.04
N GLU A 243 -3.34 -2.65 14.19
CA GLU A 243 -4.63 -3.06 14.75
C GLU A 243 -5.16 -1.92 15.63
N TYR A 244 -6.44 -1.67 15.58
CA TYR A 244 -7.09 -0.62 16.35
C TYR A 244 -8.17 -1.25 17.23
N ASP A 245 -8.07 -1.03 18.53
CA ASP A 245 -9.09 -1.44 19.50
C ASP A 245 -9.87 -0.21 19.98
N GLY A 246 -11.17 -0.19 19.68
CA GLY A 246 -12.12 0.84 20.10
C GLY A 246 -12.87 0.49 21.38
N GLY A 247 -12.52 -0.61 22.04
CA GLY A 247 -13.21 -1.09 23.25
C GLY A 247 -13.23 -0.09 24.40
N HIS A 248 -12.20 0.73 24.51
CA HIS A 248 -12.04 1.76 25.53
C HIS A 248 -12.79 3.08 25.26
N ILE A 249 -13.35 3.27 24.05
CA ILE A 249 -13.99 4.53 23.66
C ILE A 249 -15.38 4.61 24.26
N HIS A 250 -15.67 5.73 24.94
CA HIS A 250 -16.97 6.07 25.48
C HIS A 250 -17.59 7.19 24.66
N PHE A 251 -18.71 6.89 24.00
CA PHE A 251 -19.40 7.81 23.09
C PHE A 251 -20.34 8.75 23.85
N VAL A 252 -19.83 9.92 24.22
CA VAL A 252 -20.57 10.90 24.99
C VAL A 252 -21.67 11.56 24.14
N GLY A 253 -22.91 11.59 24.65
CA GLY A 253 -24.06 12.18 23.94
C GLY A 253 -24.68 11.30 22.86
N MET A 254 -24.19 10.09 22.69
CA MET A 254 -24.80 9.09 21.81
C MET A 254 -26.10 8.55 22.42
N ASN A 255 -27.03 8.17 21.58
CA ASN A 255 -28.28 7.53 21.97
C ASN A 255 -28.01 6.23 22.77
N PRO A 256 -28.45 6.13 24.05
CA PRO A 256 -28.14 5.00 24.91
C PRO A 256 -28.83 3.69 24.46
N GLU A 257 -29.81 3.74 23.60
CA GLU A 257 -30.49 2.55 23.06
C GLU A 257 -29.66 1.90 21.92
N ILE A 258 -28.64 2.59 21.37
CA ILE A 258 -27.82 2.11 20.29
C ILE A 258 -26.48 1.61 20.82
N ASN A 259 -26.18 0.35 20.54
CA ASN A 259 -24.87 -0.25 20.83
C ASN A 259 -24.08 -0.44 19.53
N LEU A 260 -22.95 0.23 19.44
CA LEU A 260 -22.01 0.02 18.33
C LEU A 260 -21.34 -1.35 18.45
N ARG A 261 -21.28 -2.06 17.34
CA ARG A 261 -20.62 -3.36 17.25
C ARG A 261 -19.08 -3.19 17.36
N GLU A 262 -18.40 -4.26 17.71
CA GLU A 262 -16.94 -4.27 17.88
C GLU A 262 -16.20 -3.70 16.64
N HIS A 263 -16.52 -4.19 15.43
CA HIS A 263 -15.89 -3.69 14.20
C HIS A 263 -16.13 -2.19 13.96
N GLN A 264 -17.31 -1.66 14.37
CA GLN A 264 -17.61 -0.23 14.26
C GLN A 264 -16.77 0.59 15.24
N ARG A 265 -16.62 0.11 16.48
CA ARG A 265 -15.77 0.75 17.50
C ARG A 265 -14.30 0.75 17.06
N ASN A 266 -13.83 -0.37 16.49
CA ASN A 266 -12.47 -0.49 15.96
C ASN A 266 -12.25 0.42 14.75
N ALA A 267 -13.25 0.55 13.87
CA ALA A 267 -13.21 1.51 12.75
C ALA A 267 -13.16 2.97 13.24
N ILE A 268 -13.89 3.31 14.27
CA ILE A 268 -13.86 4.64 14.90
C ILE A 268 -12.47 4.89 15.51
N ALA A 269 -11.91 3.93 16.23
CA ALA A 269 -10.52 4.01 16.74
C ALA A 269 -9.51 4.24 15.62
N HIS A 270 -9.69 3.55 14.48
CA HIS A 270 -8.84 3.74 13.31
C HIS A 270 -8.94 5.18 12.76
N VAL A 271 -10.12 5.77 12.70
CA VAL A 271 -10.30 7.18 12.29
C VAL A 271 -9.65 8.14 13.27
N LEU A 272 -9.75 7.89 14.58
CA LEU A 272 -9.24 8.78 15.61
C LEU A 272 -7.71 8.74 15.76
N TYR A 273 -7.10 7.57 15.63
CA TYR A 273 -5.69 7.33 15.89
C TYR A 273 -4.85 7.07 14.64
N GLY A 274 -5.47 6.71 13.53
CA GLY A 274 -4.88 6.67 12.19
C GLY A 274 -5.10 8.00 11.48
N HIS A 275 -4.33 8.32 10.48
CA HIS A 275 -4.55 9.56 9.71
C HIS A 275 -5.70 9.40 8.71
N ASN A 276 -5.41 9.34 7.41
CA ASN A 276 -6.43 9.09 6.40
C ASN A 276 -6.88 7.63 6.46
N THR A 277 -8.19 7.42 6.59
CA THR A 277 -8.78 6.08 6.78
C THR A 277 -9.74 5.74 5.67
N LEU A 278 -9.63 4.53 5.11
CA LEU A 278 -10.58 3.95 4.18
C LEU A 278 -11.46 2.93 4.92
N LEU A 279 -12.77 3.25 5.08
CA LEU A 279 -13.75 2.32 5.64
C LEU A 279 -14.33 1.45 4.53
N ALA A 280 -13.63 0.36 4.20
CA ALA A 280 -13.96 -0.57 3.12
C ALA A 280 -14.91 -1.72 3.57
N HIS A 281 -15.72 -1.48 4.59
CA HIS A 281 -16.71 -2.46 5.08
C HIS A 281 -17.79 -2.72 4.03
N GLU A 282 -18.39 -3.90 4.09
CA GLU A 282 -19.52 -4.28 3.23
C GLU A 282 -20.73 -3.39 3.40
N VAL A 283 -21.65 -3.42 2.44
CA VAL A 283 -22.93 -2.71 2.53
C VAL A 283 -23.73 -3.29 3.71
N GLY A 284 -24.28 -2.40 4.55
CA GLY A 284 -25.02 -2.81 5.75
C GLY A 284 -24.18 -2.97 7.03
N ALA A 285 -22.87 -2.80 6.99
CA ALA A 285 -22.00 -2.85 8.17
C ALA A 285 -22.21 -1.67 9.14
N GLY A 286 -22.93 -0.61 8.72
CA GLY A 286 -23.22 0.56 9.53
C GLY A 286 -22.20 1.68 9.44
N LYS A 287 -21.55 1.86 8.27
CA LYS A 287 -20.54 2.90 8.02
C LYS A 287 -21.01 4.32 8.37
N THR A 288 -22.30 4.62 8.20
CA THR A 288 -22.85 5.93 8.58
C THR A 288 -22.66 6.20 10.06
N PHE A 289 -22.91 5.20 10.91
CA PHE A 289 -22.69 5.30 12.35
C PHE A 289 -21.22 5.39 12.73
N GLU A 290 -20.35 4.64 12.03
CA GLU A 290 -18.90 4.73 12.22
C GLU A 290 -18.39 6.15 11.95
N MET A 291 -18.79 6.75 10.82
CA MET A 291 -18.38 8.10 10.45
C MET A 291 -18.97 9.18 11.37
N ALA A 292 -20.27 9.05 11.73
CA ALA A 292 -20.93 10.00 12.64
C ALA A 292 -20.30 9.98 14.04
N ALA A 293 -20.08 8.78 14.59
CA ALA A 293 -19.45 8.64 15.91
C ALA A 293 -17.98 9.10 15.90
N ALA A 294 -17.23 8.78 14.85
CA ALA A 294 -15.86 9.26 14.70
C ALA A 294 -15.79 10.80 14.64
N ALA A 295 -16.72 11.45 13.94
CA ALA A 295 -16.80 12.91 13.87
C ALA A 295 -17.09 13.54 15.23
N MET A 296 -18.04 12.99 15.98
CA MET A 296 -18.39 13.51 17.31
C MET A 296 -17.24 13.31 18.31
N GLU A 297 -16.58 12.14 18.29
CA GLU A 297 -15.41 11.89 19.14
C GLU A 297 -14.21 12.75 18.73
N SER A 298 -13.97 12.96 17.44
CA SER A 298 -12.91 13.87 16.97
C SER A 298 -13.14 15.30 17.49
N LYS A 299 -14.38 15.77 17.50
CA LYS A 299 -14.72 17.08 18.08
C LYS A 299 -14.52 17.09 19.60
N ARG A 300 -14.98 16.05 20.30
CA ARG A 300 -14.83 15.91 21.76
C ARG A 300 -13.36 15.92 22.18
N LEU A 301 -12.52 15.24 21.42
CA LEU A 301 -11.06 15.17 21.66
C LEU A 301 -10.31 16.43 21.21
N GLY A 302 -10.98 17.41 20.59
CA GLY A 302 -10.36 18.63 20.09
C GLY A 302 -9.55 18.44 18.82
N LEU A 303 -9.66 17.30 18.13
CA LEU A 303 -8.97 17.02 16.87
C LEU A 303 -9.56 17.83 15.71
N CYS A 304 -10.83 18.19 15.80
CA CYS A 304 -11.49 19.09 14.86
C CYS A 304 -12.55 19.93 15.58
N GLN A 305 -12.95 21.06 14.96
CA GLN A 305 -14.03 21.90 15.49
C GLN A 305 -15.38 21.50 14.93
N LYS A 306 -15.42 21.06 13.68
CA LYS A 306 -16.62 20.58 12.97
C LYS A 306 -16.20 19.64 11.85
N SER A 307 -17.08 18.70 11.49
CA SER A 307 -16.84 17.74 10.42
C SER A 307 -17.69 18.06 9.20
N LEU A 308 -17.13 17.81 8.01
CA LEU A 308 -17.83 17.97 6.74
C LEU A 308 -18.06 16.59 6.10
N PHE A 309 -19.33 16.25 5.88
CA PHE A 309 -19.75 15.03 5.20
C PHE A 309 -20.16 15.35 3.76
N VAL A 310 -19.41 14.83 2.83
CA VAL A 310 -19.71 14.94 1.39
C VAL A 310 -20.34 13.63 0.93
N VAL A 311 -21.62 13.67 0.61
CA VAL A 311 -22.42 12.47 0.32
C VAL A 311 -23.13 12.59 -1.04
N PRO A 312 -23.61 11.50 -1.65
CA PRO A 312 -24.48 11.58 -2.82
C PRO A 312 -25.70 12.48 -2.57
N ASN A 313 -26.05 13.33 -3.53
CA ASN A 313 -27.07 14.36 -3.35
C ASN A 313 -28.43 13.86 -2.84
N HIS A 314 -28.81 12.64 -3.20
CA HIS A 314 -30.08 12.04 -2.79
C HIS A 314 -30.03 11.43 -1.38
N LEU A 315 -28.87 11.35 -0.75
CA LEU A 315 -28.68 10.77 0.58
C LEU A 315 -28.51 11.80 1.69
N THR A 316 -28.50 13.11 1.38
CA THR A 316 -28.23 14.16 2.38
C THR A 316 -29.24 14.16 3.54
N GLU A 317 -30.53 13.99 3.25
CA GLU A 317 -31.59 13.95 4.28
C GLU A 317 -31.53 12.64 5.08
N GLN A 318 -31.31 11.52 4.43
CA GLN A 318 -31.13 10.23 5.11
C GLN A 318 -29.94 10.28 6.07
N TRP A 319 -28.79 10.81 5.62
CA TRP A 319 -27.61 10.98 6.45
C TRP A 319 -27.89 11.83 7.70
N ALA A 320 -28.61 12.93 7.53
CA ALA A 320 -29.00 13.79 8.64
C ALA A 320 -29.89 13.05 9.63
N SER A 321 -30.86 12.29 9.14
CA SER A 321 -31.75 11.49 9.97
C SER A 321 -31.01 10.40 10.74
N GLU A 322 -30.13 9.66 10.10
CA GLU A 322 -29.31 8.63 10.75
C GLU A 322 -28.34 9.23 11.78
N PHE A 323 -27.75 10.38 11.46
CA PHE A 323 -26.88 11.10 12.38
C PHE A 323 -27.63 11.54 13.65
N LEU A 324 -28.81 12.14 13.49
CA LEU A 324 -29.65 12.56 14.63
C LEU A 324 -30.26 11.37 15.40
N HIS A 325 -30.43 10.22 14.73
CA HIS A 325 -30.83 8.99 15.42
C HIS A 325 -29.71 8.53 16.37
N LEU A 326 -28.46 8.62 15.93
CA LEU A 326 -27.31 8.26 16.74
C LEU A 326 -26.95 9.33 17.79
N TYR A 327 -26.99 10.60 17.41
CA TYR A 327 -26.71 11.76 18.29
C TYR A 327 -27.89 12.76 18.26
N PRO A 328 -28.91 12.57 19.11
CA PRO A 328 -30.13 13.36 19.06
C PRO A 328 -29.93 14.87 19.29
N ASN A 329 -28.89 15.26 20.00
CA ASN A 329 -28.58 16.65 20.33
C ASN A 329 -27.58 17.31 19.39
N ALA A 330 -27.16 16.63 18.33
CA ALA A 330 -26.15 17.16 17.39
C ALA A 330 -26.69 18.37 16.61
N LYS A 331 -25.85 19.40 16.48
CA LYS A 331 -26.15 20.59 15.69
C LYS A 331 -25.66 20.38 14.25
N LEU A 332 -26.59 20.03 13.37
CA LEU A 332 -26.29 19.75 11.97
C LEU A 332 -26.65 20.94 11.06
N LEU A 333 -25.80 21.19 10.07
CA LEU A 333 -26.12 22.02 8.91
C LEU A 333 -26.26 21.11 7.69
N VAL A 334 -27.50 20.94 7.22
CA VAL A 334 -27.81 20.11 6.04
C VAL A 334 -28.06 21.02 4.85
N THR A 335 -27.40 20.74 3.73
CA THR A 335 -27.54 21.56 2.53
C THR A 335 -28.83 21.27 1.79
N SER A 336 -29.49 22.33 1.34
CA SER A 336 -30.62 22.28 0.40
C SER A 336 -30.19 22.76 -1.00
N ARG A 337 -31.04 22.50 -2.01
CA ARG A 337 -30.76 23.01 -3.37
C ARG A 337 -30.71 24.53 -3.41
N LYS A 338 -31.53 25.22 -2.61
CA LYS A 338 -31.61 26.68 -2.54
C LYS A 338 -30.35 27.33 -2.00
N ASP A 339 -29.61 26.66 -1.12
CA ASP A 339 -28.37 27.18 -0.53
C ASP A 339 -27.25 27.36 -1.58
N PHE A 340 -27.32 26.62 -2.68
CA PHE A 340 -26.30 26.67 -3.77
C PHE A 340 -26.75 27.42 -5.01
N GLU A 341 -27.87 28.13 -4.97
CA GLU A 341 -28.21 29.14 -5.98
C GLU A 341 -27.16 30.26 -5.96
N PRO A 342 -26.85 30.89 -7.12
CA PRO A 342 -25.74 31.85 -7.23
C PRO A 342 -25.77 32.98 -6.18
N GLY A 343 -26.96 33.44 -5.78
CA GLY A 343 -27.13 34.49 -4.75
C GLY A 343 -26.89 34.02 -3.32
N ASN A 344 -27.14 32.76 -3.01
CA ASN A 344 -27.14 32.23 -1.65
C ASN A 344 -25.83 31.55 -1.23
N ARG A 345 -25.01 31.15 -2.23
CA ARG A 345 -23.81 30.35 -2.01
C ARG A 345 -22.81 31.00 -1.04
N LYS A 346 -22.54 32.31 -1.20
CA LYS A 346 -21.62 33.03 -0.32
C LYS A 346 -22.12 33.04 1.13
N THR A 347 -23.42 33.27 1.31
CA THR A 347 -24.05 33.26 2.64
C THR A 347 -23.98 31.88 3.27
N PHE A 348 -24.20 30.82 2.49
CA PHE A 348 -24.09 29.45 2.97
C PHE A 348 -22.65 29.10 3.36
N CYS A 349 -21.63 29.44 2.55
CA CYS A 349 -20.21 29.26 2.89
C CYS A 349 -19.84 30.02 4.16
N SER A 350 -20.35 31.24 4.34
CA SER A 350 -20.15 31.99 5.59
C SER A 350 -20.77 31.26 6.79
N ARG A 351 -21.97 30.68 6.66
CA ARG A 351 -22.58 29.86 7.72
C ARG A 351 -21.75 28.64 8.08
N ILE A 352 -21.15 27.96 7.08
CA ILE A 352 -20.21 26.85 7.33
C ILE A 352 -19.01 27.36 8.13
N ALA A 353 -18.42 28.48 7.74
CA ALA A 353 -17.23 29.01 8.37
C ALA A 353 -17.48 29.50 9.82
N THR A 354 -18.55 30.27 10.05
CA THR A 354 -18.78 30.98 11.31
C THR A 354 -19.77 30.29 12.26
N GLY A 355 -20.60 29.35 11.76
CA GLY A 355 -21.62 28.70 12.57
C GLY A 355 -21.03 27.67 13.53
N ASP A 356 -21.65 27.55 14.71
CA ASP A 356 -21.35 26.52 15.71
C ASP A 356 -22.16 25.26 15.41
N TYR A 357 -21.63 24.42 14.48
CA TYR A 357 -22.20 23.15 14.11
C TYR A 357 -21.27 22.01 14.53
N ASP A 358 -21.83 20.85 14.81
CA ASP A 358 -21.05 19.61 15.01
C ASP A 358 -20.65 19.01 13.67
N ALA A 359 -21.60 19.04 12.73
CA ALA A 359 -21.32 18.54 11.39
C ALA A 359 -22.09 19.33 10.31
N VAL A 360 -21.53 19.34 9.11
CA VAL A 360 -22.13 19.88 7.89
C VAL A 360 -22.28 18.74 6.89
N ILE A 361 -23.48 18.53 6.37
CA ILE A 361 -23.80 17.50 5.38
C ILE A 361 -24.08 18.17 4.04
N ILE A 362 -23.29 17.83 3.02
CA ILE A 362 -23.33 18.46 1.70
C ILE A 362 -23.33 17.40 0.58
N GLY A 363 -24.10 17.65 -0.47
CA GLY A 363 -24.09 16.80 -1.65
C GLY A 363 -22.85 17.00 -2.54
N HIS A 364 -22.40 15.95 -3.26
CA HIS A 364 -21.23 15.99 -4.13
C HIS A 364 -21.24 17.18 -5.10
N SER A 365 -22.34 17.37 -5.86
CA SER A 365 -22.45 18.45 -6.84
C SER A 365 -22.51 19.86 -6.24
N GLN A 366 -22.76 19.95 -4.94
CA GLN A 366 -22.74 21.20 -4.19
C GLN A 366 -21.33 21.48 -3.65
N PHE A 367 -20.65 20.44 -3.17
CA PHE A 367 -19.27 20.53 -2.70
C PHE A 367 -18.32 21.02 -3.82
N GLU A 368 -18.46 20.52 -5.04
CA GLU A 368 -17.69 20.99 -6.22
C GLU A 368 -17.83 22.49 -6.51
N LYS A 369 -18.84 23.15 -5.96
CA LYS A 369 -19.11 24.58 -6.16
C LYS A 369 -18.60 25.46 -5.04
N ILE A 370 -17.99 24.88 -4.02
CA ILE A 370 -17.32 25.66 -2.95
C ILE A 370 -15.99 26.17 -3.54
N PRO A 371 -15.71 27.48 -3.46
CA PRO A 371 -14.51 28.08 -4.05
C PRO A 371 -13.22 27.64 -3.33
#